data_dd30ef85ff65d701d61de549e93ba227
#
_entry.id   dd30ef85ff65d701d61de549e93ba227
#
_cell.length_a   1.000
_cell.length_b   1.000
_cell.length_c   1.000
_cell.angle_alpha   90.00
_cell.angle_beta   90.00
_cell.angle_gamma   90.00
#
_symmetry.space_group_name_H-M   'P 1'
#
loop_
_entity.id
_entity.type
_entity.pdbx_description
1 polymer ?
#
loop_
_entity_poly.entity_id
_entity_poly.type
_entity_poly.pdbx_seq_one_letter_code
_entity_poly.pdbx_strand_id
1 'polypeptide(L)'
;MPDLSRRRFGLLALTAPLWPWASVQASPTLMNDLLAQATSPRYPSELWVLVDDRESSLSLFRGEARLEHYAPISLGRGGAKPQRVSGDRATPLGEFRVNRFNRHSKFHIFVGLDYPTPTHARMALASGLYSQQDYDDYFSYYRRHGSPPQETVLGGYIGIHGVGVGDPEIHRRFHWTNGCVAVTDAQVERLSSIIDIGTRVVIR
;
A
#
# COMPACT_ATOMS: atom_id res chain seq x y z
N MET A 1 -85.48 -13.54 -11.64
CA MET A 1 -84.40 -13.75 -10.64
C MET A 1 -83.17 -14.16 -11.33
N PRO A 2 -82.19 -13.27 -11.48
CA PRO A 2 -80.88 -13.69 -12.13
C PRO A 2 -79.83 -13.89 -11.03
N ASP A 3 -79.09 -14.92 -11.30
CA ASP A 3 -77.99 -15.52 -10.54
C ASP A 3 -76.73 -14.61 -10.47
N LEU A 4 -76.23 -14.38 -9.29
CA LEU A 4 -74.97 -13.59 -9.05
C LEU A 4 -73.75 -14.51 -9.06
N SER A 5 -73.12 -14.64 -10.23
CA SER A 5 -71.85 -15.35 -10.36
C SER A 5 -70.69 -14.61 -9.65
N ARG A 6 -70.13 -15.25 -8.65
CA ARG A 6 -68.94 -14.83 -7.90
C ARG A 6 -67.70 -14.84 -8.79
N ARG A 7 -67.22 -13.64 -9.16
CA ARG A 7 -65.90 -13.49 -9.77
C ARG A 7 -64.85 -13.65 -8.69
N ARG A 8 -64.08 -14.72 -8.73
CA ARG A 8 -62.86 -14.92 -7.94
C ARG A 8 -61.74 -14.09 -8.57
N PHE A 9 -61.26 -13.04 -7.90
CA PHE A 9 -60.02 -12.35 -8.21
C PHE A 9 -58.87 -13.20 -7.69
N GLY A 10 -58.11 -13.80 -8.61
CA GLY A 10 -56.85 -14.44 -8.29
C GLY A 10 -55.77 -13.37 -8.09
N LEU A 11 -55.25 -13.26 -6.86
CA LEU A 11 -54.03 -12.51 -6.62
C LEU A 11 -52.84 -13.30 -7.22
N LEU A 12 -52.29 -12.78 -8.29
CA LEU A 12 -50.99 -13.19 -8.77
C LEU A 12 -49.93 -12.53 -7.88
N ALA A 13 -49.33 -13.32 -6.97
CA ALA A 13 -48.17 -12.90 -6.21
C ALA A 13 -46.94 -12.86 -7.16
N LEU A 14 -46.49 -11.66 -7.53
CA LEU A 14 -45.23 -11.42 -8.21
C LEU A 14 -44.09 -11.66 -7.20
N THR A 15 -43.48 -12.84 -7.22
CA THR A 15 -42.23 -13.10 -6.52
C THR A 15 -41.11 -12.51 -7.35
N ALA A 16 -40.61 -11.33 -6.95
CA ALA A 16 -39.37 -10.79 -7.50
C ALA A 16 -38.19 -11.68 -7.07
N PRO A 17 -37.31 -12.10 -7.98
CA PRO A 17 -36.11 -12.83 -7.58
C PRO A 17 -35.21 -11.90 -6.75
N LEU A 18 -34.99 -12.25 -5.49
CA LEU A 18 -33.93 -11.67 -4.69
C LEU A 18 -32.59 -12.12 -5.27
N TRP A 19 -32.00 -11.32 -6.12
CA TRP A 19 -30.61 -11.50 -6.50
C TRP A 19 -29.76 -11.30 -5.23
N PRO A 20 -28.94 -12.29 -4.84
CA PRO A 20 -28.00 -12.06 -3.75
C PRO A 20 -27.04 -10.98 -4.22
N TRP A 21 -27.02 -9.89 -3.51
CA TRP A 21 -25.97 -8.88 -3.63
C TRP A 21 -24.70 -9.58 -3.17
N ALA A 22 -23.97 -10.16 -4.10
CA ALA A 22 -22.61 -10.61 -3.85
C ALA A 22 -21.81 -9.33 -3.54
N SER A 23 -21.61 -9.06 -2.27
CA SER A 23 -20.63 -8.09 -1.82
C SER A 23 -19.28 -8.58 -2.38
N VAL A 24 -18.81 -7.90 -3.42
CA VAL A 24 -17.43 -8.06 -3.89
C VAL A 24 -16.57 -7.47 -2.77
N GLN A 25 -16.28 -8.29 -1.78
CA GLN A 25 -15.23 -7.98 -0.83
C GLN A 25 -13.95 -7.92 -1.66
N ALA A 26 -13.36 -6.73 -1.73
CA ALA A 26 -11.99 -6.56 -2.25
C ALA A 26 -11.09 -7.38 -1.33
N SER A 27 -10.87 -8.61 -1.76
CA SER A 27 -10.28 -9.63 -0.94
C SER A 27 -8.81 -9.28 -0.65
N PRO A 28 -8.31 -9.57 0.55
CA PRO A 28 -6.88 -9.63 0.86
C PRO A 28 -6.09 -10.45 -0.17
N THR A 29 -6.74 -11.33 -0.89
CA THR A 29 -6.26 -12.14 -1.99
C THR A 29 -5.58 -11.31 -3.08
N LEU A 30 -6.15 -10.19 -3.52
CA LEU A 30 -5.55 -9.39 -4.60
C LEU A 30 -4.15 -8.88 -4.26
N MET A 31 -3.96 -8.35 -3.05
CA MET A 31 -2.64 -7.86 -2.62
C MET A 31 -1.67 -9.02 -2.42
N ASN A 32 -2.12 -10.13 -1.84
CA ASN A 32 -1.28 -11.31 -1.65
C ASN A 32 -0.82 -11.92 -2.98
N ASP A 33 -1.71 -11.99 -3.97
CA ASP A 33 -1.38 -12.49 -5.31
C ASP A 33 -0.39 -11.56 -6.04
N LEU A 34 -0.57 -10.24 -5.91
CA LEU A 34 0.35 -9.26 -6.45
C LEU A 34 1.73 -9.35 -5.78
N LEU A 35 1.77 -9.50 -4.45
CA LEU A 35 3.02 -9.61 -3.71
C LEU A 35 3.76 -10.92 -4.01
N ALA A 36 3.04 -12.03 -4.19
CA ALA A 36 3.66 -13.30 -4.57
C ALA A 36 4.40 -13.19 -5.92
N GLN A 37 3.85 -12.44 -6.88
CA GLN A 37 4.47 -12.18 -8.16
C GLN A 37 5.57 -11.10 -8.10
N ALA A 38 5.45 -10.15 -7.17
CA ALA A 38 6.37 -9.03 -7.06
C ALA A 38 7.71 -9.38 -6.38
N THR A 39 7.82 -10.53 -5.71
CA THR A 39 9.02 -10.93 -4.94
C THR A 39 10.14 -11.56 -5.76
N SER A 40 10.04 -11.47 -7.09
CA SER A 40 11.09 -11.89 -8.03
C SER A 40 11.53 -10.70 -8.90
N PRO A 41 12.76 -10.69 -9.41
CA PRO A 41 13.20 -9.66 -10.34
C PRO A 41 12.40 -9.75 -11.65
N ARG A 42 12.11 -8.61 -12.25
CA ARG A 42 11.41 -8.52 -13.55
C ARG A 42 12.33 -8.84 -14.73
N TYR A 43 13.63 -8.62 -14.54
CA TYR A 43 14.69 -8.95 -15.49
C TYR A 43 16.02 -9.17 -14.75
N PRO A 44 16.99 -9.89 -15.33
CA PRO A 44 18.19 -10.36 -14.61
C PRO A 44 19.08 -9.26 -14.01
N SER A 45 19.04 -8.04 -14.54
CA SER A 45 19.84 -6.91 -14.05
C SER A 45 19.04 -5.88 -13.24
N GLU A 46 17.77 -6.17 -12.94
CA GLU A 46 16.93 -5.24 -12.18
C GLU A 46 17.51 -4.93 -10.81
N LEU A 47 17.63 -3.65 -10.48
CA LEU A 47 17.94 -3.19 -9.12
C LEU A 47 16.62 -2.97 -8.39
N TRP A 48 16.40 -3.67 -7.28
CA TRP A 48 15.15 -3.60 -6.55
C TRP A 48 15.33 -3.87 -5.05
N VAL A 49 14.40 -3.40 -4.26
CA VAL A 49 14.38 -3.49 -2.79
C VAL A 49 13.22 -4.38 -2.35
N LEU A 50 13.50 -5.28 -1.41
CA LEU A 50 12.51 -6.06 -0.70
C LEU A 50 12.52 -5.68 0.77
N VAL A 51 11.38 -5.25 1.29
CA VAL A 51 11.10 -5.08 2.72
C VAL A 51 10.23 -6.25 3.16
N ASP A 52 10.69 -7.02 4.13
CA ASP A 52 9.96 -8.15 4.70
C ASP A 52 9.52 -7.81 6.12
N ASP A 53 8.20 -7.67 6.33
CA ASP A 53 7.60 -7.35 7.63
C ASP A 53 7.85 -8.47 8.66
N ARG A 54 7.73 -9.74 8.22
CA ARG A 54 7.87 -10.89 9.11
C ARG A 54 9.28 -11.04 9.66
N GLU A 55 10.27 -10.73 8.82
CA GLU A 55 11.69 -10.80 9.20
C GLU A 55 12.21 -9.47 9.75
N SER A 56 11.39 -8.41 9.71
CA SER A 56 11.82 -7.04 10.00
C SER A 56 13.13 -6.70 9.30
N SER A 57 13.19 -6.98 7.99
CA SER A 57 14.40 -6.83 7.18
C SER A 57 14.15 -6.05 5.90
N LEU A 58 15.23 -5.43 5.38
CA LEU A 58 15.30 -4.81 4.07
C LEU A 58 16.48 -5.41 3.31
N SER A 59 16.23 -5.89 2.11
CA SER A 59 17.26 -6.40 1.21
C SER A 59 17.29 -5.65 -0.11
N LEU A 60 18.47 -5.34 -0.61
CA LEU A 60 18.70 -4.79 -1.94
C LEU A 60 19.21 -5.89 -2.85
N PHE A 61 18.61 -6.02 -4.03
CA PHE A 61 18.96 -7.04 -5.01
C PHE A 61 19.34 -6.42 -6.37
N ARG A 62 20.19 -7.15 -7.09
CA ARG A 62 20.39 -7.01 -8.53
C ARG A 62 20.05 -8.34 -9.20
N GLY A 63 18.94 -8.37 -9.94
CA GLY A 63 18.34 -9.64 -10.34
C GLY A 63 18.04 -10.47 -9.09
N GLU A 64 18.54 -11.70 -9.04
CA GLU A 64 18.40 -12.60 -7.89
C GLU A 64 19.52 -12.44 -6.85
N ALA A 65 20.59 -11.74 -7.19
CA ALA A 65 21.74 -11.56 -6.30
C ALA A 65 21.44 -10.49 -5.24
N ARG A 66 21.49 -10.88 -3.95
CA ARG A 66 21.36 -9.95 -2.83
C ARG A 66 22.66 -9.18 -2.62
N LEU A 67 22.60 -7.86 -2.78
CA LEU A 67 23.75 -6.95 -2.62
C LEU A 67 23.89 -6.47 -1.17
N GLU A 68 22.79 -6.15 -0.52
CA GLU A 68 22.74 -5.61 0.86
C GLU A 68 21.60 -6.29 1.64
N HIS A 69 21.79 -6.37 2.96
CA HIS A 69 20.76 -6.86 3.86
C HIS A 69 20.83 -6.10 5.18
N TYR A 70 19.73 -5.50 5.59
CA TYR A 70 19.60 -4.71 6.80
C TYR A 70 18.56 -5.32 7.74
N ALA A 71 18.97 -5.63 8.96
CA ALA A 71 18.12 -6.10 10.03
C ALA A 71 18.74 -5.74 11.40
N PRO A 72 17.95 -5.40 12.41
CA PRO A 72 16.52 -5.14 12.30
C PRO A 72 16.22 -3.80 11.60
N ILE A 73 15.03 -3.71 11.00
CA ILE A 73 14.44 -2.45 10.56
C ILE A 73 13.22 -2.13 11.42
N SER A 74 12.74 -0.88 11.37
CA SER A 74 11.49 -0.52 12.02
C SER A 74 10.43 -0.13 11.01
N LEU A 75 9.22 -0.56 11.25
CA LEU A 75 8.02 -0.28 10.47
C LEU A 75 7.05 0.60 11.26
N GLY A 76 5.87 0.80 10.72
CA GLY A 76 4.79 1.50 11.39
C GLY A 76 4.32 0.80 12.67
N ARG A 77 4.03 1.58 13.72
CA ARG A 77 3.50 1.04 15.00
C ARG A 77 2.17 0.30 14.84
N GLY A 78 1.44 0.54 13.76
CA GLY A 78 0.20 -0.14 13.41
C GLY A 78 0.40 -1.47 12.67
N GLY A 79 1.67 -1.96 12.54
CA GLY A 79 2.02 -3.14 11.74
C GLY A 79 2.03 -2.85 10.25
N ALA A 80 2.09 -3.90 9.44
CA ALA A 80 1.99 -3.82 7.99
C ALA A 80 0.59 -4.27 7.52
N LYS A 81 -0.01 -3.55 6.57
CA LYS A 81 -1.37 -3.80 6.09
C LYS A 81 -1.49 -3.59 4.59
N PRO A 82 -2.27 -4.43 3.88
CA PRO A 82 -2.59 -4.21 2.47
C PRO A 82 -3.30 -2.87 2.23
N GLN A 83 -4.18 -2.48 3.14
CA GLN A 83 -4.94 -1.25 3.11
C GLN A 83 -4.77 -0.52 4.44
N ARG A 84 -4.14 0.65 4.40
CA ARG A 84 -4.04 1.53 5.57
C ARG A 84 -5.00 2.71 5.47
N VAL A 85 -5.25 3.34 6.61
CA VAL A 85 -5.98 4.62 6.73
C VAL A 85 -5.05 5.65 7.39
N SER A 86 -5.17 6.91 6.99
CA SER A 86 -4.39 8.00 7.59
C SER A 86 -4.56 8.00 9.11
N GLY A 87 -3.45 8.07 9.84
CA GLY A 87 -3.45 8.05 11.31
C GLY A 87 -3.37 6.65 11.95
N ASP A 88 -3.58 5.55 11.22
CA ASP A 88 -3.50 4.18 11.75
C ASP A 88 -2.06 3.70 12.02
N ARG A 89 -1.08 4.47 11.54
CA ARG A 89 0.35 4.23 11.69
C ARG A 89 0.84 2.91 11.10
N ALA A 90 0.09 2.31 10.16
CA ALA A 90 0.50 1.09 9.50
C ALA A 90 1.42 1.38 8.30
N THR A 91 2.35 0.45 8.03
CA THR A 91 3.14 0.42 6.80
C THR A 91 2.30 -0.23 5.70
N PRO A 92 2.13 0.40 4.53
CA PRO A 92 1.38 -0.22 3.45
C PRO A 92 2.18 -1.36 2.82
N LEU A 93 1.54 -2.50 2.63
CA LEU A 93 2.04 -3.58 1.80
C LEU A 93 1.82 -3.24 0.32
N GLY A 94 2.71 -3.67 -0.56
CA GLY A 94 2.55 -3.44 -1.99
C GLY A 94 3.86 -3.35 -2.75
N GLU A 95 3.73 -3.04 -4.03
CA GLU A 95 4.83 -2.67 -4.90
C GLU A 95 4.81 -1.16 -5.14
N PHE A 96 5.95 -0.54 -4.94
CA PHE A 96 6.17 0.90 -5.01
C PHE A 96 7.37 1.22 -5.90
N ARG A 97 7.51 2.52 -6.21
CA ARG A 97 8.71 3.07 -6.82
C ARG A 97 9.26 4.21 -5.99
N VAL A 98 10.57 4.32 -5.93
CA VAL A 98 11.23 5.51 -5.40
C VAL A 98 10.82 6.71 -6.26
N ASN A 99 10.27 7.76 -5.64
CA ASN A 99 9.81 8.94 -6.35
C ASN A 99 10.59 10.23 -6.01
N ARG A 100 11.33 10.24 -4.90
CA ARG A 100 12.14 11.40 -4.50
C ARG A 100 13.19 11.04 -3.46
N PHE A 101 14.20 11.89 -3.35
CA PHE A 101 15.16 11.90 -2.24
C PHE A 101 15.10 13.24 -1.52
N ASN A 102 15.04 13.22 -0.19
CA ASN A 102 15.27 14.39 0.65
C ASN A 102 16.49 14.12 1.55
N ARG A 103 17.62 14.73 1.20
CA ARG A 103 18.88 14.58 1.91
C ARG A 103 19.01 15.50 3.14
N HIS A 104 18.01 16.37 3.36
CA HIS A 104 17.92 17.29 4.49
C HIS A 104 16.71 16.97 5.39
N SER A 105 16.38 15.69 5.50
CA SER A 105 15.31 15.22 6.36
C SER A 105 15.75 15.23 7.82
N LYS A 106 14.81 15.48 8.74
CA LYS A 106 15.05 15.26 10.16
C LYS A 106 15.39 13.81 10.52
N PHE A 107 15.07 12.89 9.62
CA PHE A 107 15.42 11.48 9.71
C PHE A 107 16.68 11.14 8.88
N HIS A 108 17.61 12.09 8.79
CA HIS A 108 18.85 12.01 8.03
C HIS A 108 18.60 12.06 6.52
N ILE A 109 18.29 10.94 5.88
CA ILE A 109 17.86 10.87 4.48
C ILE A 109 16.46 10.25 4.43
N PHE A 110 15.60 10.80 3.57
CA PHE A 110 14.28 10.25 3.28
C PHE A 110 14.19 9.89 1.79
N VAL A 111 13.95 8.63 1.52
CA VAL A 111 13.69 8.06 0.19
C VAL A 111 12.19 7.86 0.07
N GLY A 112 11.51 8.75 -0.65
CA GLY A 112 10.06 8.73 -0.81
C GLY A 112 9.60 7.62 -1.76
N LEU A 113 8.44 7.04 -1.45
CA LEU A 113 7.76 6.06 -2.28
C LEU A 113 6.49 6.66 -2.87
N ASP A 114 6.04 6.14 -4.01
CA ASP A 114 4.86 6.59 -4.75
C ASP A 114 3.54 6.07 -4.14
N TYR A 115 3.46 6.02 -2.82
CA TYR A 115 2.23 5.69 -2.09
C TYR A 115 1.31 6.92 -1.97
N PRO A 116 -0.05 6.73 -2.03
CA PRO A 116 -0.77 5.51 -2.40
C PRO A 116 -0.71 5.22 -3.91
N THR A 117 -0.50 3.96 -4.28
CA THR A 117 -0.43 3.56 -5.69
C THR A 117 -1.83 3.43 -6.31
N PRO A 118 -1.96 3.35 -7.66
CA PRO A 118 -3.23 3.04 -8.32
C PRO A 118 -3.92 1.78 -7.79
N THR A 119 -3.16 0.78 -7.36
CA THR A 119 -3.70 -0.44 -6.73
C THR A 119 -4.37 -0.11 -5.39
N HIS A 120 -3.74 0.71 -4.55
CA HIS A 120 -4.33 1.13 -3.28
C HIS A 120 -5.60 1.95 -3.49
N ALA A 121 -5.64 2.83 -4.50
CA ALA A 121 -6.83 3.59 -4.83
C ALA A 121 -7.99 2.69 -5.28
N ARG A 122 -7.72 1.65 -6.11
CA ARG A 122 -8.74 0.66 -6.50
C ARG A 122 -9.26 -0.13 -5.29
N MET A 123 -8.35 -0.55 -4.41
CA MET A 123 -8.74 -1.25 -3.18
C MET A 123 -9.58 -0.36 -2.26
N ALA A 124 -9.24 0.92 -2.16
CA ALA A 124 -10.00 1.90 -1.37
C ALA A 124 -11.42 2.09 -1.90
N LEU A 125 -11.60 2.18 -3.23
CA LEU A 125 -12.93 2.23 -3.83
C LEU A 125 -13.70 0.94 -3.56
N ALA A 126 -13.08 -0.22 -3.77
CA ALA A 126 -13.72 -1.52 -3.57
C ALA A 126 -14.12 -1.77 -2.11
N SER A 127 -13.37 -1.22 -1.14
CA SER A 127 -13.66 -1.33 0.30
C SER A 127 -14.57 -0.21 0.84
N GLY A 128 -14.95 0.76 0.02
CA GLY A 128 -15.76 1.91 0.42
C GLY A 128 -15.01 3.00 1.21
N LEU A 129 -13.66 2.92 1.29
CA LEU A 129 -12.83 4.00 1.85
C LEU A 129 -12.74 5.21 0.92
N TYR A 130 -12.80 4.98 -0.39
CA TYR A 130 -13.01 6.00 -1.39
C TYR A 130 -14.43 5.95 -1.89
N SER A 131 -15.07 7.12 -2.02
CA SER A 131 -16.20 7.30 -2.91
C SER A 131 -15.74 7.23 -4.38
N GLN A 132 -16.70 7.15 -5.30
CA GLN A 132 -16.35 7.27 -6.74
C GLN A 132 -15.67 8.61 -7.04
N GLN A 133 -16.10 9.70 -6.40
CA GLN A 133 -15.50 11.02 -6.56
C GLN A 133 -14.04 11.04 -6.09
N ASP A 134 -13.72 10.50 -4.90
CA ASP A 134 -12.35 10.41 -4.39
C ASP A 134 -11.43 9.63 -5.35
N TYR A 135 -11.97 8.56 -5.93
CA TYR A 135 -11.26 7.74 -6.91
C TYR A 135 -10.96 8.51 -8.20
N ASP A 136 -11.96 9.22 -8.72
CA ASP A 136 -11.81 10.01 -9.95
C ASP A 136 -10.85 11.20 -9.73
N ASP A 137 -10.90 11.84 -8.56
CA ASP A 137 -10.00 12.91 -8.15
C ASP A 137 -8.56 12.40 -8.00
N TYR A 138 -8.37 11.21 -7.39
CA TYR A 138 -7.07 10.55 -7.30
C TYR A 138 -6.45 10.38 -8.69
N PHE A 139 -7.16 9.80 -9.65
CA PHE A 139 -6.64 9.56 -10.98
C PHE A 139 -6.46 10.84 -11.79
N SER A 140 -7.31 11.85 -11.57
CA SER A 140 -7.17 13.18 -12.18
C SER A 140 -5.90 13.88 -11.69
N TYR A 141 -5.64 13.80 -10.39
CA TYR A 141 -4.40 14.31 -9.79
C TYR A 141 -3.18 13.57 -10.34
N TYR A 142 -3.23 12.22 -10.33
CA TYR A 142 -2.14 11.37 -10.78
C TYR A 142 -1.76 11.64 -12.25
N ARG A 143 -2.75 11.78 -13.15
CA ARG A 143 -2.51 12.12 -14.55
C ARG A 143 -1.88 13.48 -14.73
N ARG A 144 -2.24 14.46 -13.91
CA ARG A 144 -1.74 15.85 -14.00
C ARG A 144 -0.32 15.99 -13.46
N HIS A 145 0.01 15.26 -12.39
CA HIS A 145 1.25 15.45 -11.64
C HIS A 145 2.27 14.31 -11.81
N GLY A 146 1.90 13.18 -12.42
CA GLY A 146 2.76 11.99 -12.54
C GLY A 146 3.07 11.32 -11.20
N SER A 147 2.40 11.73 -10.12
CA SER A 147 2.60 11.23 -8.77
C SER A 147 1.28 11.20 -8.00
N PRO A 148 1.11 10.33 -7.00
CA PRO A 148 -0.13 10.24 -6.24
C PRO A 148 -0.32 11.44 -5.31
N PRO A 149 -1.59 11.82 -5.03
CA PRO A 149 -1.90 12.78 -3.97
C PRO A 149 -1.48 12.23 -2.60
N GLN A 150 -0.93 13.10 -1.75
CA GLN A 150 -0.35 12.69 -0.46
C GLN A 150 -1.29 12.92 0.73
N GLU A 151 -2.34 13.73 0.54
CA GLU A 151 -3.31 14.09 1.58
C GLU A 151 -4.67 13.48 1.28
N THR A 152 -4.75 12.16 1.40
CA THR A 152 -5.99 11.39 1.19
C THR A 152 -6.37 10.65 2.48
N VAL A 153 -7.54 10.04 2.50
CA VAL A 153 -7.93 9.15 3.61
C VAL A 153 -6.96 7.97 3.77
N LEU A 154 -6.22 7.59 2.72
CA LEU A 154 -5.16 6.59 2.80
C LEU A 154 -3.86 7.15 3.39
N GLY A 155 -3.76 8.47 3.54
CA GLY A 155 -2.53 9.18 3.88
C GLY A 155 -1.54 9.23 2.71
N GLY A 156 -0.30 9.56 3.03
CA GLY A 156 0.80 9.69 2.08
C GLY A 156 2.14 9.75 2.80
N TYR A 157 3.15 10.34 2.14
CA TYR A 157 4.48 10.59 2.69
C TYR A 157 5.17 9.32 3.24
N ILE A 158 4.92 8.18 2.60
CA ILE A 158 5.58 6.91 2.93
C ILE A 158 6.95 6.86 2.25
N GLY A 159 7.92 6.32 2.94
CA GLY A 159 9.28 6.19 2.43
C GLY A 159 10.17 5.33 3.31
N ILE A 160 11.44 5.20 2.89
CA ILE A 160 12.51 4.59 3.66
C ILE A 160 13.39 5.73 4.19
N HIS A 161 13.76 5.70 5.47
CA HIS A 161 14.56 6.78 6.08
C HIS A 161 15.49 6.28 7.19
N GLY A 162 16.43 7.11 7.59
CA GLY A 162 17.29 6.86 8.73
C GLY A 162 16.60 7.08 10.07
N VAL A 163 17.31 6.85 11.16
CA VAL A 163 16.83 7.16 12.50
C VAL A 163 16.85 8.67 12.75
N GLY A 164 17.92 9.37 12.30
CA GLY A 164 18.09 10.80 12.43
C GLY A 164 17.91 11.28 13.88
N VAL A 165 16.92 12.16 14.09
CA VAL A 165 16.57 12.69 15.44
C VAL A 165 15.84 11.67 16.32
N GLY A 166 15.57 10.46 15.83
CA GLY A 166 14.94 9.38 16.60
C GLY A 166 15.91 8.75 17.61
N ASP A 167 15.41 7.76 18.33
CA ASP A 167 16.19 7.01 19.33
C ASP A 167 16.66 5.68 18.71
N PRO A 168 18.00 5.46 18.60
CA PRO A 168 18.57 4.21 18.07
C PRO A 168 18.23 2.98 18.92
N GLU A 169 18.03 3.13 20.23
CA GLU A 169 17.63 2.01 21.10
C GLU A 169 16.19 1.59 20.83
N ILE A 170 15.30 2.56 20.67
CA ILE A 170 13.91 2.29 20.27
C ILE A 170 13.89 1.63 18.88
N HIS A 171 14.71 2.13 17.94
CA HIS A 171 14.81 1.56 16.60
C HIS A 171 15.20 0.08 16.60
N ARG A 172 16.11 -0.33 17.48
CA ARG A 172 16.53 -1.74 17.57
C ARG A 172 15.49 -2.68 18.17
N ARG A 173 14.51 -2.16 18.92
CA ARG A 173 13.60 -2.98 19.73
C ARG A 173 12.15 -2.93 19.29
N PHE A 174 11.72 -1.86 18.64
CA PHE A 174 10.32 -1.60 18.39
C PHE A 174 10.07 -0.99 17.03
N HIS A 175 8.93 -1.31 16.46
CA HIS A 175 8.38 -0.54 15.35
C HIS A 175 7.88 0.81 15.89
N TRP A 176 8.43 1.92 15.39
CA TRP A 176 8.20 3.23 15.97
C TRP A 176 7.67 4.28 14.99
N THR A 177 7.63 3.96 13.69
CA THR A 177 7.24 4.95 12.68
C THR A 177 5.72 5.14 12.59
N ASN A 178 5.31 6.12 11.79
CA ASN A 178 3.91 6.33 11.44
C ASN A 178 3.53 5.68 10.10
N GLY A 179 4.32 4.67 9.67
CA GLY A 179 4.07 3.90 8.44
C GLY A 179 5.26 3.83 7.50
N CYS A 180 6.31 4.61 7.72
CA CYS A 180 7.56 4.51 6.95
C CYS A 180 8.36 3.26 7.37
N VAL A 181 9.34 2.93 6.55
CA VAL A 181 10.38 1.95 6.84
C VAL A 181 11.59 2.71 7.37
N ALA A 182 12.01 2.45 8.60
CA ALA A 182 13.22 3.04 9.15
C ALA A 182 14.37 2.03 9.18
N VAL A 183 15.54 2.49 8.77
CA VAL A 183 16.83 1.80 8.84
C VAL A 183 17.81 2.69 9.59
N THR A 184 19.04 2.24 9.88
CA THR A 184 20.05 3.13 10.49
C THR A 184 20.48 4.22 9.51
N ASP A 185 21.10 5.30 10.01
CA ASP A 185 21.56 6.40 9.16
C ASP A 185 22.61 5.92 8.16
N ALA A 186 23.56 5.09 8.57
CA ALA A 186 24.54 4.50 7.68
C ALA A 186 23.92 3.59 6.60
N GLN A 187 22.86 2.85 6.95
CA GLN A 187 22.15 2.01 6.00
C GLN A 187 21.37 2.82 4.96
N VAL A 188 20.70 3.91 5.35
CA VAL A 188 20.00 4.75 4.37
C VAL A 188 20.98 5.54 3.49
N GLU A 189 22.14 5.95 4.00
CA GLU A 189 23.21 6.52 3.19
C GLU A 189 23.66 5.53 2.12
N ARG A 190 24.00 4.30 2.54
CA ARG A 190 24.43 3.23 1.64
C ARG A 190 23.36 2.91 0.61
N LEU A 191 22.10 2.70 1.04
CA LEU A 191 20.98 2.42 0.15
C LEU A 191 20.81 3.55 -0.88
N SER A 192 20.75 4.81 -0.43
CA SER A 192 20.53 5.98 -1.29
C SER A 192 21.70 6.31 -2.22
N SER A 193 22.86 5.68 -2.04
CA SER A 193 24.01 5.77 -2.96
C SER A 193 23.92 4.78 -4.12
N ILE A 194 23.02 3.79 -4.02
CA ILE A 194 22.94 2.69 -5.01
C ILE A 194 21.64 2.77 -5.81
N ILE A 195 20.54 3.17 -5.19
CA ILE A 195 19.23 3.22 -5.82
C ILE A 195 18.92 4.60 -6.40
N ASP A 196 18.06 4.63 -7.42
CA ASP A 196 17.62 5.84 -8.11
C ASP A 196 16.10 6.01 -8.09
N ILE A 197 15.62 7.18 -8.54
CA ILE A 197 14.20 7.40 -8.83
C ILE A 197 13.73 6.34 -9.83
N GLY A 198 12.58 5.74 -9.57
CA GLY A 198 12.03 4.63 -10.35
C GLY A 198 12.46 3.24 -9.85
N THR A 199 13.45 3.13 -8.95
CA THR A 199 13.80 1.84 -8.33
C THR A 199 12.56 1.23 -7.68
N ARG A 200 12.31 -0.04 -8.00
CA ARG A 200 11.19 -0.80 -7.46
C ARG A 200 11.44 -1.19 -6.01
N VAL A 201 10.42 -1.01 -5.18
CA VAL A 201 10.42 -1.38 -3.76
C VAL A 201 9.18 -2.25 -3.50
N VAL A 202 9.39 -3.44 -2.99
CA VAL A 202 8.31 -4.35 -2.56
C VAL A 202 8.29 -4.39 -1.04
N ILE A 203 7.13 -4.18 -0.44
CA ILE A 203 6.87 -4.33 1.00
C ILE A 203 5.85 -5.45 1.16
N ARG A 204 6.24 -6.56 1.81
CA ARG A 204 5.40 -7.75 2.00
C ARG A 204 5.35 -8.18 3.46
#